data_35b1194386adb20d25d3ac76948b25ef
#
_entry.id   35b1194386adb20d25d3ac76948b25ef
#
_cell.length_a   1.000
_cell.length_b   1.000
_cell.length_c   1.000
_cell.angle_alpha   90.00
_cell.angle_beta   90.00
_cell.angle_gamma   90.00
#
_symmetry.space_group_name_H-M   'P 1'
#
loop_
_entity.id
_entity.type
_entity.pdbx_description
1 polymer ?
#
loop_
_entity_poly.entity_id
_entity_poly.type
_entity_poly.pdbx_seq_one_letter_code
_entity_poly.pdbx_strand_id
1 'polypeptide(L)'
;MVVDSLLNDERFLEYVYAVLPAWGMHRMGPQAAKVADFPQITTELRNAAPELEALWPLRITALQADEVDDTAQIIWAVIARIKVSTSRTQIVAGSKFLHHLLPDLVPPIDRQYTFSFFTGQKAVPDVSSPGFDGDWISWFPGMR
;
A
#
# COMPACT_ATOMS: atom_id res chain seq x y z
N MET A 1 -4.60 13.61 -17.35
CA MET A 1 -4.78 13.62 -15.89
C MET A 1 -3.41 13.50 -15.25
N VAL A 2 -3.23 13.95 -14.01
CA VAL A 2 -1.89 14.02 -13.37
C VAL A 2 -1.30 12.63 -13.15
N VAL A 3 -2.09 11.72 -12.62
CA VAL A 3 -1.65 10.34 -12.36
C VAL A 3 -1.28 9.63 -13.67
N ASP A 4 -2.11 9.76 -14.68
CA ASP A 4 -1.86 9.15 -15.99
C ASP A 4 -0.53 9.63 -16.60
N SER A 5 -0.22 10.92 -16.48
CA SER A 5 1.08 11.47 -16.91
C SER A 5 2.25 10.88 -16.13
N LEU A 6 2.12 10.72 -14.80
CA LEU A 6 3.16 10.11 -13.96
C LEU A 6 3.36 8.63 -14.28
N LEU A 7 2.27 7.88 -14.50
CA LEU A 7 2.34 6.45 -14.81
C LEU A 7 2.86 6.15 -16.23
N ASN A 8 2.93 7.15 -17.08
CA ASN A 8 3.57 7.08 -18.39
C ASN A 8 5.02 7.58 -18.38
N ASP A 9 5.49 8.17 -17.29
CA ASP A 9 6.90 8.54 -17.11
C ASP A 9 7.69 7.34 -16.56
N GLU A 10 8.52 6.75 -17.41
CA GLU A 10 9.32 5.58 -17.05
C GLU A 10 10.33 5.88 -15.94
N ARG A 11 10.92 7.09 -15.92
CA ARG A 11 11.85 7.51 -14.87
C ARG A 11 11.17 7.63 -13.51
N PHE A 12 9.94 8.11 -13.50
CA PHE A 12 9.15 8.17 -12.28
C PHE A 12 8.87 6.76 -11.74
N LEU A 13 8.47 5.83 -12.60
CA LEU A 13 8.21 4.44 -12.23
C LEU A 13 9.48 3.74 -11.72
N GLU A 14 10.63 3.95 -12.37
CA GLU A 14 11.92 3.44 -11.91
C GLU A 14 12.30 4.00 -10.53
N TYR A 15 12.07 5.29 -10.32
CA TYR A 15 12.32 5.93 -9.02
C TYR A 15 11.46 5.31 -7.92
N VAL A 16 10.15 5.19 -8.14
CA VAL A 16 9.24 4.60 -7.16
C VAL A 16 9.61 3.15 -6.87
N TYR A 17 10.00 2.39 -7.88
CA TYR A 17 10.48 1.02 -7.70
C TYR A 17 11.78 0.96 -6.88
N ALA A 18 12.75 1.85 -7.16
CA ALA A 18 14.03 1.91 -6.48
C ALA A 18 13.91 2.26 -4.99
N VAL A 19 12.83 2.92 -4.59
CA VAL A 19 12.57 3.25 -3.17
C VAL A 19 12.23 2.00 -2.35
N LEU A 20 11.66 0.96 -2.95
CA LEU A 20 11.28 -0.27 -2.24
C LEU A 20 12.45 -0.95 -1.52
N PRO A 21 13.64 -1.13 -2.13
CA PRO A 21 14.81 -1.62 -1.41
C PRO A 21 15.23 -0.75 -0.22
N ALA A 22 15.08 0.57 -0.32
CA ALA A 22 15.40 1.49 0.78
C ALA A 22 14.52 1.26 2.03
N TRP A 23 13.32 0.72 1.86
CA TRP A 23 12.45 0.27 2.95
C TRP A 23 12.79 -1.13 3.48
N GLY A 24 13.93 -1.70 3.10
CA GLY A 24 14.38 -3.02 3.54
C GLY A 24 13.72 -4.19 2.81
N MET A 25 13.16 -3.96 1.62
CA MET A 25 12.53 -5.01 0.80
C MET A 25 13.52 -5.76 -0.08
N HIS A 26 14.81 -5.58 0.15
CA HIS A 26 15.90 -6.27 -0.56
C HIS A 26 16.43 -7.49 0.20
N ARG A 27 15.62 -8.08 1.07
CA ARG A 27 16.06 -9.18 1.94
C ARG A 27 16.67 -10.33 1.15
N MET A 28 17.80 -10.81 1.65
CA MET A 28 18.51 -11.96 1.12
C MET A 28 18.02 -13.24 1.81
N GLY A 29 18.04 -14.34 1.05
CA GLY A 29 17.69 -15.65 1.58
C GLY A 29 16.45 -16.27 0.91
N PRO A 30 16.35 -17.61 0.93
CA PRO A 30 15.31 -18.33 0.19
C PRO A 30 13.91 -18.14 0.75
N GLN A 31 13.79 -17.83 2.04
CA GLN A 31 12.51 -17.61 2.73
C GLN A 31 12.13 -16.14 2.88
N ALA A 32 12.99 -15.21 2.42
CA ALA A 32 12.72 -13.80 2.53
C ALA A 32 11.73 -13.33 1.44
N ALA A 33 10.77 -12.52 1.83
CA ALA A 33 9.91 -11.83 0.88
C ALA A 33 10.74 -10.88 0.01
N LYS A 34 10.51 -10.92 -1.29
CA LYS A 34 11.21 -10.13 -2.29
C LYS A 34 10.27 -9.11 -2.92
N VAL A 35 10.84 -8.07 -3.48
CA VAL A 35 10.09 -7.14 -4.34
C VAL A 35 9.62 -7.89 -5.58
N ALA A 36 8.39 -7.63 -6.02
CA ALA A 36 7.86 -8.17 -7.27
C ALA A 36 8.59 -7.56 -8.48
N ASP A 37 8.44 -8.19 -9.63
CA ASP A 37 9.11 -7.74 -10.85
C ASP A 37 8.61 -6.36 -11.30
N PHE A 38 9.54 -5.51 -11.76
CA PHE A 38 9.25 -4.16 -12.22
C PHE A 38 8.14 -4.11 -13.29
N PRO A 39 8.16 -4.94 -14.36
CA PRO A 39 7.09 -4.97 -15.35
C PRO A 39 5.72 -5.31 -14.77
N GLN A 40 5.66 -6.23 -13.80
CA GLN A 40 4.41 -6.57 -13.10
C GLN A 40 3.87 -5.35 -12.33
N ILE A 41 4.70 -4.72 -11.51
CA ILE A 41 4.29 -3.57 -10.70
C ILE A 41 3.81 -2.41 -11.59
N THR A 42 4.54 -2.10 -12.66
CA THR A 42 4.18 -1.00 -13.55
C THR A 42 2.90 -1.28 -14.33
N THR A 43 2.67 -2.52 -14.72
CA THR A 43 1.42 -2.93 -15.38
C THR A 43 0.23 -2.76 -14.44
N GLU A 44 0.34 -3.26 -13.21
CA GLU A 44 -0.74 -3.17 -12.23
C GLU A 44 -0.98 -1.72 -11.74
N LEU A 45 0.06 -0.90 -11.67
CA LEU A 45 -0.10 0.54 -11.43
C LEU A 45 -0.93 1.22 -12.52
N ARG A 46 -0.64 0.94 -13.79
CA ARG A 46 -1.41 1.48 -14.91
C ARG A 46 -2.87 0.99 -14.89
N ASN A 47 -3.08 -0.28 -14.54
CA ASN A 47 -4.42 -0.84 -14.37
C ASN A 47 -5.19 -0.20 -13.21
N ALA A 48 -4.49 0.29 -12.18
CA ALA A 48 -5.07 0.99 -11.03
C ALA A 48 -5.16 2.51 -11.23
N ALA A 49 -4.86 3.03 -12.41
CA ALA A 49 -4.88 4.47 -12.68
C ALA A 49 -6.20 5.16 -12.32
N PRO A 50 -7.38 4.60 -12.60
CA PRO A 50 -8.65 5.22 -12.21
C PRO A 50 -8.80 5.38 -10.71
N GLU A 51 -8.45 4.37 -9.93
CA GLU A 51 -8.48 4.40 -8.46
C GLU A 51 -7.46 5.40 -7.90
N LEU A 52 -6.25 5.39 -8.46
CA LEU A 52 -5.20 6.35 -8.06
C LEU A 52 -5.58 7.79 -8.37
N GLU A 53 -6.24 8.04 -9.50
CA GLU A 53 -6.74 9.37 -9.87
C GLU A 53 -7.83 9.86 -8.90
N ALA A 54 -8.71 8.95 -8.45
CA ALA A 54 -9.72 9.25 -7.44
C ALA A 54 -9.10 9.56 -6.07
N LEU A 55 -8.03 8.87 -5.70
CA LEU A 55 -7.32 9.05 -4.44
C LEU A 55 -6.39 10.28 -4.43
N TRP A 56 -5.89 10.70 -5.59
CA TRP A 56 -4.87 11.74 -5.73
C TRP A 56 -5.17 13.06 -5.03
N PRO A 57 -6.40 13.61 -5.12
CA PRO A 57 -6.72 14.88 -4.48
C PRO A 57 -6.96 14.76 -2.97
N LEU A 58 -7.11 13.53 -2.44
CA LEU A 58 -7.49 13.31 -1.05
C LEU A 58 -6.33 13.55 -0.08
N ARG A 59 -6.67 13.99 1.11
CA ARG A 59 -5.73 14.19 2.23
C ARG A 59 -6.32 13.56 3.48
N ILE A 60 -5.56 12.77 4.21
CA ILE A 60 -6.02 12.08 5.42
C ILE A 60 -6.61 13.06 6.46
N THR A 61 -6.03 14.25 6.55
CA THR A 61 -6.48 15.30 7.49
C THR A 61 -7.77 15.99 7.08
N ALA A 62 -8.23 15.81 5.84
CA ALA A 62 -9.42 16.45 5.28
C ALA A 62 -10.59 15.46 5.08
N LEU A 63 -10.35 14.14 5.25
CA LEU A 63 -11.40 13.13 5.13
C LEU A 63 -12.46 13.31 6.22
N GLN A 64 -13.72 13.25 5.81
CA GLN A 64 -14.82 13.16 6.74
C GLN A 64 -14.97 11.72 7.26
N ALA A 65 -15.59 11.57 8.43
CA ALA A 65 -15.70 10.26 9.07
C ALA A 65 -16.45 9.22 8.23
N ASP A 66 -17.41 9.63 7.42
CA ASP A 66 -18.17 8.80 6.50
C ASP A 66 -17.42 8.44 5.21
N GLU A 67 -16.34 9.15 4.87
CA GLU A 67 -15.49 8.88 3.70
C GLU A 67 -14.35 7.91 4.00
N VAL A 68 -13.99 7.74 5.29
CA VAL A 68 -12.81 6.97 5.70
C VAL A 68 -12.90 5.52 5.24
N ASP A 69 -14.03 4.86 5.49
CA ASP A 69 -14.20 3.44 5.18
C ASP A 69 -14.11 3.18 3.66
N ASP A 70 -14.78 3.98 2.85
CA ASP A 70 -14.74 3.85 1.38
C ASP A 70 -13.35 4.14 0.82
N THR A 71 -12.71 5.22 1.28
CA THR A 71 -11.34 5.57 0.87
C THR A 71 -10.36 4.45 1.19
N ALA A 72 -10.47 3.89 2.36
CA ALA A 72 -9.60 2.81 2.79
C ALA A 72 -9.83 1.52 2.01
N GLN A 73 -11.06 1.19 1.64
CA GLN A 73 -11.36 0.05 0.77
C GLN A 73 -10.71 0.22 -0.61
N ILE A 74 -10.75 1.43 -1.18
CA ILE A 74 -10.09 1.73 -2.46
C ILE A 74 -8.57 1.56 -2.32
N ILE A 75 -7.96 2.13 -1.26
CA ILE A 75 -6.52 1.97 -0.99
C ILE A 75 -6.15 0.49 -0.88
N TRP A 76 -6.96 -0.28 -0.13
CA TRP A 76 -6.73 -1.72 0.01
C TRP A 76 -6.84 -2.48 -1.31
N ALA A 77 -7.83 -2.17 -2.13
CA ALA A 77 -8.00 -2.79 -3.43
C ALA A 77 -6.78 -2.53 -4.34
N VAL A 78 -6.21 -1.32 -4.30
CA VAL A 78 -4.98 -0.98 -5.03
C VAL A 78 -3.78 -1.78 -4.51
N ILE A 79 -3.59 -1.85 -3.18
CA ILE A 79 -2.51 -2.64 -2.55
C ILE A 79 -2.61 -4.11 -2.96
N ALA A 80 -3.80 -4.70 -2.85
CA ALA A 80 -4.05 -6.10 -3.16
C ALA A 80 -3.85 -6.44 -4.64
N ARG A 81 -4.10 -5.47 -5.54
CA ARG A 81 -3.89 -5.62 -6.98
C ARG A 81 -2.41 -5.54 -7.35
N ILE A 82 -1.70 -4.51 -6.89
CA ILE A 82 -0.31 -4.26 -7.29
C ILE A 82 0.64 -5.35 -6.79
N LYS A 83 0.44 -5.82 -5.55
CA LYS A 83 1.26 -6.88 -4.94
C LYS A 83 2.75 -6.61 -5.07
N VAL A 84 3.22 -5.51 -4.51
CA VAL A 84 4.62 -5.05 -4.64
C VAL A 84 5.66 -6.01 -4.06
N SER A 85 5.24 -7.01 -3.30
CA SER A 85 6.15 -8.02 -2.75
C SER A 85 5.59 -9.43 -2.86
N THR A 86 6.47 -10.42 -2.78
CA THR A 86 6.11 -11.85 -2.75
C THR A 86 5.58 -12.29 -1.37
N SER A 87 5.50 -11.39 -0.41
CA SER A 87 4.92 -11.66 0.91
C SER A 87 3.42 -11.92 0.80
N ARG A 88 2.90 -12.81 1.63
CA ARG A 88 1.44 -12.97 1.79
C ARG A 88 0.81 -11.72 2.38
N THR A 89 1.53 -11.06 3.29
CA THR A 89 1.09 -9.81 3.91
C THR A 89 1.46 -8.65 3.01
N GLN A 90 0.48 -8.08 2.31
CA GLN A 90 0.69 -7.00 1.36
C GLN A 90 0.65 -5.61 2.00
N ILE A 91 0.00 -5.45 3.16
CA ILE A 91 -0.25 -4.14 3.77
C ILE A 91 1.03 -3.35 4.07
N VAL A 92 2.07 -4.01 4.58
CA VAL A 92 3.33 -3.34 4.96
C VAL A 92 4.06 -2.82 3.72
N ALA A 93 4.26 -3.69 2.73
CA ALA A 93 4.95 -3.31 1.50
C ALA A 93 4.11 -2.35 0.66
N GLY A 94 2.81 -2.63 0.51
CA GLY A 94 1.89 -1.83 -0.28
C GLY A 94 1.66 -0.43 0.28
N SER A 95 1.52 -0.29 1.60
CA SER A 95 1.36 1.04 2.21
C SER A 95 2.61 1.91 2.05
N LYS A 96 3.80 1.32 2.23
CA LYS A 96 5.07 2.02 2.00
C LYS A 96 5.22 2.45 0.54
N PHE A 97 4.84 1.59 -0.38
CA PHE A 97 4.85 1.90 -1.81
C PHE A 97 3.87 3.04 -2.13
N LEU A 98 2.62 2.92 -1.72
CA LEU A 98 1.60 3.94 -1.96
C LEU A 98 1.90 5.26 -1.25
N HIS A 99 2.58 5.24 -0.09
CA HIS A 99 3.03 6.46 0.57
C HIS A 99 3.88 7.36 -0.35
N HIS A 100 4.70 6.79 -1.22
CA HIS A 100 5.49 7.57 -2.17
C HIS A 100 4.68 8.17 -3.32
N LEU A 101 3.51 7.58 -3.60
CA LEU A 101 2.57 8.12 -4.60
C LEU A 101 1.57 9.09 -3.96
N LEU A 102 1.10 8.78 -2.77
CA LEU A 102 0.02 9.46 -2.06
C LEU A 102 0.46 9.81 -0.62
N PRO A 103 1.51 10.65 -0.44
CA PRO A 103 2.12 10.86 0.88
C PRO A 103 1.19 11.53 1.90
N ASP A 104 0.25 12.34 1.44
CA ASP A 104 -0.68 13.04 2.31
C ASP A 104 -1.93 12.20 2.66
N LEU A 105 -2.09 11.04 2.03
CA LEU A 105 -3.26 10.18 2.23
C LEU A 105 -2.88 8.84 2.88
N VAL A 106 -1.81 8.19 2.42
CA VAL A 106 -1.46 6.84 2.84
C VAL A 106 -0.24 6.87 3.76
N PRO A 107 -0.39 6.69 5.08
CA PRO A 107 0.74 6.56 5.98
C PRO A 107 1.47 5.23 5.73
N PRO A 108 2.81 5.21 5.84
CA PRO A 108 3.56 3.97 5.73
C PRO A 108 3.32 3.13 6.97
N ILE A 109 2.82 1.92 6.79
CA ILE A 109 2.55 0.98 7.88
C ILE A 109 3.77 0.09 8.10
N ASP A 110 4.22 0.03 9.35
CA ASP A 110 5.28 -0.87 9.78
C ASP A 110 4.74 -1.88 10.77
N ARG A 111 5.18 -3.13 10.63
CA ARG A 111 4.74 -4.20 11.51
C ARG A 111 5.13 -3.98 12.96
N GLN A 112 6.36 -3.53 13.18
CA GLN A 112 6.92 -3.44 14.53
C GLN A 112 6.40 -2.22 15.29
N TYR A 113 6.31 -1.09 14.61
CA TYR A 113 5.97 0.18 15.25
C TYR A 113 4.50 0.54 15.09
N THR A 114 4.01 0.61 13.86
CA THR A 114 2.64 1.04 13.59
C THR A 114 1.62 -0.01 14.00
N PHE A 115 1.75 -1.21 13.45
CA PHE A 115 0.75 -2.25 13.66
C PHE A 115 0.71 -2.70 15.13
N SER A 116 1.85 -2.97 15.75
CA SER A 116 1.87 -3.42 17.13
C SER A 116 1.44 -2.33 18.12
N PHE A 117 1.67 -1.06 17.80
CA PHE A 117 1.19 0.06 18.61
C PHE A 117 -0.34 0.10 18.68
N PHE A 118 -1.02 -0.04 17.53
CA PHE A 118 -2.48 0.05 17.47
C PHE A 118 -3.20 -1.22 17.89
N THR A 119 -2.61 -2.39 17.66
CA THR A 119 -3.29 -3.67 17.88
C THR A 119 -2.76 -4.46 19.08
N GLY A 120 -1.60 -4.11 19.62
CA GLY A 120 -0.89 -4.90 20.61
C GLY A 120 -0.33 -6.23 20.07
N GLN A 121 -0.48 -6.50 18.78
CA GLN A 121 -0.04 -7.74 18.13
C GLN A 121 1.27 -7.54 17.38
N LYS A 122 2.13 -8.55 17.42
CA LYS A 122 3.40 -8.54 16.65
C LYS A 122 3.29 -9.14 15.26
N ALA A 123 2.25 -9.92 15.00
CA ALA A 123 2.01 -10.57 13.72
C ALA A 123 0.98 -9.80 12.92
N VAL A 124 1.35 -9.37 11.71
CA VAL A 124 0.41 -8.80 10.75
C VAL A 124 -0.38 -9.95 10.12
N PRO A 125 -1.70 -9.91 10.09
CA PRO A 125 -2.50 -10.94 9.44
C PRO A 125 -2.15 -11.12 7.98
N ASP A 126 -2.21 -12.35 7.54
CA ASP A 126 -2.16 -12.71 6.13
C ASP A 126 -3.49 -12.33 5.46
N VAL A 127 -3.46 -11.88 4.22
CA VAL A 127 -4.66 -11.61 3.42
C VAL A 127 -5.54 -12.84 3.24
N SER A 128 -4.98 -14.03 3.40
CA SER A 128 -5.71 -15.30 3.40
C SER A 128 -6.26 -15.72 4.76
N SER A 129 -6.00 -14.95 5.82
CA SER A 129 -6.48 -15.29 7.16
C SER A 129 -7.99 -15.10 7.24
N PRO A 130 -8.74 -16.06 7.82
CA PRO A 130 -10.17 -15.88 8.06
C PRO A 130 -10.44 -14.61 8.86
N GLY A 131 -11.36 -13.76 8.37
CA GLY A 131 -11.66 -12.46 8.98
C GLY A 131 -10.81 -11.29 8.48
N PHE A 132 -9.91 -11.53 7.51
CA PHE A 132 -9.23 -10.46 6.77
C PHE A 132 -9.96 -10.18 5.44
N ASP A 133 -11.23 -9.88 5.51
CA ASP A 133 -12.13 -9.71 4.36
C ASP A 133 -12.00 -8.32 3.71
N GLY A 134 -10.78 -7.76 3.68
CA GLY A 134 -10.54 -6.40 3.20
C GLY A 134 -10.88 -5.32 4.23
N ASP A 135 -11.45 -5.65 5.37
CA ASP A 135 -11.73 -4.71 6.46
C ASP A 135 -10.48 -4.47 7.33
N TRP A 136 -9.38 -4.07 6.69
CA TRP A 136 -8.17 -3.71 7.40
C TRP A 136 -8.35 -2.47 8.30
N ILE A 137 -9.42 -1.70 8.11
CA ILE A 137 -9.79 -0.58 8.98
C ILE A 137 -10.24 -1.08 10.34
N SER A 138 -10.85 -2.25 10.42
CA SER A 138 -11.21 -2.87 11.71
C SER A 138 -9.97 -3.15 12.56
N TRP A 139 -8.81 -3.25 11.92
CA TRP A 139 -7.51 -3.44 12.57
C TRP A 139 -6.91 -2.15 13.12
N PHE A 140 -7.49 -0.98 12.79
CA PHE A 140 -7.10 0.33 13.29
C PHE A 140 -8.25 0.99 14.07
N PRO A 141 -8.61 0.48 15.25
CA PRO A 141 -9.73 1.02 16.03
C PRO A 141 -9.56 2.48 16.43
N GLY A 142 -8.37 3.03 16.33
CA GLY A 142 -8.07 4.45 16.57
C GLY A 142 -8.31 5.38 15.37
N MET A 143 -8.70 4.83 14.21
CA MET A 143 -9.03 5.62 13.01
C MET A 143 -10.54 5.85 12.85
N ARG A 144 -11.36 5.35 13.79
CA ARG A 144 -12.80 5.62 13.86
C ARG A 144 -13.09 6.80 14.76
#